data_7fd3ee64287279fa995e3722ebba15d0
#
_entry.id   7fd3ee64287279fa995e3722ebba15d0
#
_cell.length_a   1.000
_cell.length_b   1.000
_cell.length_c   1.000
_cell.angle_alpha   90.00
_cell.angle_beta   90.00
_cell.angle_gamma   90.00
#
_symmetry.space_group_name_H-M   'P 1'
#
loop_
_entity.id
_entity.type
_entity.pdbx_description
1 polymer ?
#
loop_
_entity_poly.entity_id
_entity_poly.type
_entity_poly.pdbx_seq_one_letter_code
_entity_poly.pdbx_strand_id
1 'polypeptide(L)'
;MVLISKRTLLRASAAAAAWGAAGAARAQEIPPHERALHEAARREGELTWYTGQYNAETSEAVGRAFTERYPGVRVNVVRSTSQVAFQRLSQDNRAGVPQCDVFASTDFGHYSLLKRENRLLQYRPENDAQLIPALRGSDPDGYYHTSFMGLYLMAYNTTKVSEAEAPKKWTDVLEPRWRDQLAVGHPGFSGAVGIWAVQMRKMYGWDYFTRLERNRPQIGRSSMDPVTGLNAGERSVGIAVPSATTLLSAQRGNPLRIIYPEEGVLATLSPQAIPRNAPHPNAAKLFMEYTATTAFSTVIRTLFNDPINPAVDPPPGSRPMSEVKLIYPTQAEAERGVPEVRELWRDTFGI
;
A
#
# COMPACT_ATOMS: atom_id res chain seq x y z
N MET A 1 -49.20 45.39 -2.31
CA MET A 1 -48.25 45.65 -3.41
C MET A 1 -47.08 46.42 -2.81
N VAL A 2 -46.03 45.70 -2.42
CA VAL A 2 -44.88 46.30 -1.71
C VAL A 2 -43.78 46.51 -2.75
N LEU A 3 -43.43 47.76 -2.98
CA LEU A 3 -42.36 48.20 -3.91
C LEU A 3 -40.99 47.92 -3.26
N ILE A 4 -40.26 46.92 -3.79
CA ILE A 4 -38.88 46.66 -3.38
C ILE A 4 -37.95 47.64 -4.10
N SER A 5 -37.25 48.48 -3.32
CA SER A 5 -36.33 49.51 -3.79
C SER A 5 -35.14 48.98 -4.56
N LYS A 6 -34.77 49.56 -5.70
CA LYS A 6 -33.60 49.25 -6.53
C LYS A 6 -32.25 49.25 -5.79
N ARG A 7 -32.18 49.81 -4.58
CA ARG A 7 -30.97 49.82 -3.72
C ARG A 7 -30.73 48.50 -2.99
N THR A 8 -31.75 47.64 -2.84
CA THR A 8 -31.61 46.33 -2.16
C THR A 8 -31.11 45.25 -3.11
N LEU A 9 -31.35 45.38 -4.40
CA LEU A 9 -30.86 44.46 -5.43
C LEU A 9 -29.36 44.60 -5.72
N LEU A 10 -28.76 45.77 -5.54
CA LEU A 10 -27.32 46.00 -5.78
C LEU A 10 -26.42 45.52 -4.63
N ARG A 11 -26.98 45.29 -3.43
CA ARG A 11 -26.22 44.72 -2.30
C ARG A 11 -26.23 43.20 -2.24
N ALA A 12 -27.19 42.54 -2.88
CA ALA A 12 -27.25 41.10 -2.95
C ALA A 12 -26.28 40.51 -4.00
N SER A 13 -25.95 41.30 -5.05
CA SER A 13 -25.03 40.84 -6.13
C SER A 13 -23.55 40.92 -5.72
N ALA A 14 -23.17 41.73 -4.73
CA ALA A 14 -21.78 41.82 -4.26
C ALA A 14 -21.41 40.72 -3.24
N ALA A 15 -22.40 40.14 -2.54
CA ALA A 15 -22.15 39.06 -1.57
C ALA A 15 -22.01 37.67 -2.25
N ALA A 16 -22.60 37.47 -3.41
CA ALA A 16 -22.50 36.23 -4.16
C ALA A 16 -21.17 36.08 -4.91
N ALA A 17 -20.46 37.16 -5.20
CA ALA A 17 -19.15 37.14 -5.86
C ALA A 17 -17.99 36.87 -4.89
N ALA A 18 -18.17 37.00 -3.56
CA ALA A 18 -17.12 36.78 -2.56
C ALA A 18 -17.04 35.31 -2.07
N TRP A 19 -18.05 34.47 -2.32
CA TRP A 19 -18.04 33.05 -1.93
C TRP A 19 -17.56 32.11 -3.03
N GLY A 20 -17.36 32.60 -4.25
CA GLY A 20 -16.82 31.84 -5.38
C GLY A 20 -15.29 31.74 -5.43
N ALA A 21 -14.57 32.53 -4.62
CA ALA A 21 -13.10 32.59 -4.70
C ALA A 21 -12.36 31.83 -3.60
N ALA A 22 -13.05 31.19 -2.64
CA ALA A 22 -12.40 30.49 -1.51
C ALA A 22 -12.20 28.97 -1.72
N GLY A 23 -12.54 28.44 -2.90
CA GLY A 23 -12.53 27.00 -3.17
C GLY A 23 -11.58 26.51 -4.27
N ALA A 24 -10.75 27.37 -4.86
CA ALA A 24 -9.65 26.92 -5.68
C ALA A 24 -8.57 26.38 -4.73
N ALA A 25 -8.60 25.06 -4.45
CA ALA A 25 -7.43 24.38 -3.91
C ALA A 25 -6.24 24.83 -4.76
N ARG A 26 -5.31 25.59 -4.16
CA ARG A 26 -4.08 25.99 -4.84
C ARG A 26 -3.44 24.70 -5.32
N ALA A 27 -3.47 24.46 -6.62
CA ALA A 27 -2.68 23.42 -7.23
C ALA A 27 -1.27 23.60 -6.69
N GLN A 28 -0.77 22.64 -5.93
CA GLN A 28 0.55 22.72 -5.32
C GLN A 28 1.55 22.97 -6.45
N GLU A 29 2.26 24.09 -6.37
CA GLU A 29 3.20 24.49 -7.41
C GLU A 29 4.22 23.39 -7.64
N ILE A 30 4.44 23.02 -8.92
CA ILE A 30 5.42 22.01 -9.28
C ILE A 30 6.81 22.58 -9.06
N PRO A 31 7.66 21.96 -8.21
CA PRO A 31 9.02 22.43 -7.94
C PRO A 31 9.89 22.46 -9.21
N PRO A 32 10.96 23.26 -9.25
CA PRO A 32 11.82 23.37 -10.44
C PRO A 32 12.41 22.05 -10.93
N HIS A 33 12.85 21.17 -10.03
CA HIS A 33 13.40 19.84 -10.36
C HIS A 33 12.34 18.93 -10.99
N GLU A 34 11.10 18.94 -10.46
CA GLU A 34 10.00 18.19 -11.07
C GLU A 34 9.61 18.76 -12.45
N ARG A 35 9.67 20.09 -12.66
CA ARG A 35 9.40 20.69 -13.98
C ARG A 35 10.40 20.22 -15.03
N ALA A 36 11.68 20.20 -14.71
CA ALA A 36 12.72 19.71 -15.62
C ALA A 36 12.52 18.22 -15.98
N LEU A 37 12.18 17.40 -14.99
CA LEU A 37 11.84 15.98 -15.21
C LEU A 37 10.58 15.84 -16.05
N HIS A 38 9.54 16.66 -15.81
CA HIS A 38 8.28 16.62 -16.56
C HIS A 38 8.50 16.95 -18.05
N GLU A 39 9.31 17.95 -18.36
CA GLU A 39 9.65 18.26 -19.76
C GLU A 39 10.35 17.09 -20.46
N ALA A 40 11.23 16.38 -19.77
CA ALA A 40 11.88 15.19 -20.31
C ALA A 40 10.91 14.00 -20.43
N ALA A 41 10.09 13.75 -19.39
CA ALA A 41 9.08 12.69 -19.35
C ALA A 41 7.99 12.85 -20.42
N ARG A 42 7.60 14.09 -20.76
CA ARG A 42 6.64 14.36 -21.84
C ARG A 42 7.14 13.87 -23.21
N ARG A 43 8.44 13.84 -23.44
CA ARG A 43 9.00 13.28 -24.69
C ARG A 43 8.93 11.75 -24.73
N GLU A 44 8.91 11.11 -23.53
CA GLU A 44 8.71 9.68 -23.36
C GLU A 44 7.21 9.32 -23.44
N GLY A 45 6.33 10.19 -22.95
CA GLY A 45 4.87 10.13 -23.10
C GLY A 45 4.16 9.19 -22.12
N GLU A 46 4.85 8.23 -21.57
CA GLU A 46 4.26 7.23 -20.65
C GLU A 46 5.29 6.62 -19.71
N LEU A 47 4.79 5.88 -18.73
CA LEU A 47 5.56 4.92 -17.93
C LEU A 47 4.70 3.70 -17.60
N THR A 48 5.34 2.56 -17.34
CA THR A 48 4.69 1.35 -16.88
C THR A 48 5.11 1.03 -15.44
N TRP A 49 4.12 1.01 -14.54
CA TRP A 49 4.31 0.75 -13.13
C TRP A 49 3.89 -0.69 -12.76
N TYR A 50 4.86 -1.56 -12.46
CA TYR A 50 4.60 -2.89 -11.90
C TYR A 50 4.48 -2.77 -10.39
N THR A 51 3.28 -3.03 -9.84
CA THR A 51 3.02 -2.83 -8.41
C THR A 51 2.37 -4.03 -7.72
N GLY A 52 2.92 -4.39 -6.56
CA GLY A 52 2.36 -5.34 -5.61
C GLY A 52 1.96 -4.69 -4.27
N GLN A 53 2.02 -3.36 -4.17
CA GLN A 53 1.83 -2.62 -2.92
C GLN A 53 0.36 -2.30 -2.64
N TYR A 54 -0.35 -1.76 -3.64
CA TYR A 54 -1.73 -1.29 -3.51
C TYR A 54 -2.72 -2.27 -4.15
N ASN A 55 -4.01 -2.11 -3.85
CA ASN A 55 -5.06 -2.74 -4.62
C ASN A 55 -5.21 -2.07 -6.01
N ALA A 56 -5.99 -2.67 -6.92
CA ALA A 56 -6.13 -2.17 -8.29
C ALA A 56 -6.71 -0.75 -8.31
N GLU A 57 -7.74 -0.49 -7.51
CA GLU A 57 -8.42 0.81 -7.46
C GLU A 57 -7.48 1.93 -7.01
N THR A 58 -6.68 1.70 -5.97
CA THR A 58 -5.70 2.68 -5.50
C THR A 58 -4.59 2.90 -6.52
N SER A 59 -4.08 1.83 -7.14
CA SER A 59 -3.03 1.94 -8.15
C SER A 59 -3.49 2.76 -9.37
N GLU A 60 -4.70 2.52 -9.84
CA GLU A 60 -5.32 3.26 -10.94
C GLU A 60 -5.59 4.73 -10.57
N ALA A 61 -6.05 5.00 -9.34
CA ALA A 61 -6.26 6.36 -8.86
C ALA A 61 -4.93 7.14 -8.78
N VAL A 62 -3.86 6.52 -8.32
CA VAL A 62 -2.50 7.09 -8.30
C VAL A 62 -2.05 7.40 -9.72
N GLY A 63 -2.22 6.48 -10.67
CA GLY A 63 -1.87 6.68 -12.08
C GLY A 63 -2.61 7.85 -12.72
N ARG A 64 -3.93 7.96 -12.47
CA ARG A 64 -4.74 9.09 -12.96
C ARG A 64 -4.28 10.41 -12.36
N ALA A 65 -4.10 10.48 -11.05
CA ALA A 65 -3.69 11.70 -10.36
C ALA A 65 -2.29 12.16 -10.77
N PHE A 66 -1.38 11.22 -11.05
CA PHE A 66 -0.08 11.55 -11.65
C PHE A 66 -0.25 12.19 -13.03
N THR A 67 -1.04 11.60 -13.93
CA THR A 67 -1.30 12.13 -15.29
C THR A 67 -1.97 13.50 -15.24
N GLU A 68 -2.88 13.72 -14.29
CA GLU A 68 -3.53 15.04 -14.08
C GLU A 68 -2.52 16.10 -13.62
N ARG A 69 -1.59 15.71 -12.72
CA ARG A 69 -0.54 16.62 -12.23
C ARG A 69 0.53 16.89 -13.28
N TYR A 70 0.86 15.91 -14.12
CA TYR A 70 1.90 15.98 -15.15
C TYR A 70 1.34 15.64 -16.53
N PRO A 71 0.57 16.57 -17.16
CA PRO A 71 -0.07 16.33 -18.45
C PRO A 71 0.92 15.94 -19.54
N GLY A 72 0.54 14.95 -20.34
CA GLY A 72 1.37 14.40 -21.42
C GLY A 72 2.23 13.20 -20.98
N VAL A 73 2.10 12.72 -19.73
CA VAL A 73 2.73 11.48 -19.27
C VAL A 73 1.67 10.54 -18.71
N ARG A 74 1.43 9.42 -19.38
CA ARG A 74 0.45 8.41 -18.98
C ARG A 74 1.09 7.35 -18.10
N VAL A 75 0.35 6.84 -17.10
CA VAL A 75 0.77 5.70 -16.27
C VAL A 75 0.03 4.44 -16.70
N ASN A 76 0.75 3.44 -17.16
CA ASN A 76 0.24 2.10 -17.41
C ASN A 76 0.42 1.27 -16.15
N VAL A 77 -0.66 0.97 -15.44
CA VAL A 77 -0.61 0.21 -14.20
C VAL A 77 -0.66 -1.29 -14.48
N VAL A 78 0.33 -2.01 -14.01
CA VAL A 78 0.36 -3.48 -14.02
C VAL A 78 0.36 -3.98 -12.58
N ARG A 79 -0.84 -4.17 -12.06
CA ARG A 79 -1.04 -4.63 -10.67
C ARG A 79 -1.09 -6.15 -10.58
N SER A 80 -0.26 -6.72 -9.68
CA SER A 80 -0.30 -8.14 -9.31
C SER A 80 0.17 -8.33 -7.86
N THR A 81 0.33 -9.56 -7.39
CA THR A 81 1.03 -9.81 -6.13
C THR A 81 2.53 -9.59 -6.32
N SER A 82 3.25 -9.25 -5.24
CA SER A 82 4.68 -8.90 -5.29
C SER A 82 5.54 -9.96 -5.98
N GLN A 83 5.31 -11.23 -5.72
CA GLN A 83 6.05 -12.32 -6.33
C GLN A 83 5.76 -12.46 -7.83
N VAL A 84 4.50 -12.29 -8.23
CA VAL A 84 4.10 -12.35 -9.66
C VAL A 84 4.67 -11.15 -10.41
N ALA A 85 4.64 -9.94 -9.83
CA ALA A 85 5.27 -8.76 -10.41
C ALA A 85 6.79 -8.96 -10.62
N PHE A 86 7.47 -9.53 -9.62
CA PHE A 86 8.90 -9.83 -9.71
C PHE A 86 9.23 -10.89 -10.74
N GLN A 87 8.43 -11.95 -10.83
CA GLN A 87 8.58 -12.99 -11.86
C GLN A 87 8.44 -12.38 -13.25
N ARG A 88 7.43 -11.51 -13.47
CA ARG A 88 7.23 -10.84 -14.74
C ARG A 88 8.42 -9.95 -15.11
N LEU A 89 8.87 -9.07 -14.18
CA LEU A 89 10.06 -8.26 -14.38
C LEU A 89 11.28 -9.12 -14.77
N SER A 90 11.45 -10.26 -14.10
CA SER A 90 12.55 -11.19 -14.37
C SER A 90 12.43 -11.85 -15.73
N GLN A 91 11.21 -12.15 -16.20
CA GLN A 91 10.95 -12.72 -17.53
C GLN A 91 11.22 -11.68 -18.62
N ASP A 92 10.71 -10.45 -18.48
CA ASP A 92 10.93 -9.35 -19.42
C ASP A 92 12.43 -9.08 -19.60
N ASN A 93 13.17 -9.06 -18.49
CA ASN A 93 14.63 -8.88 -18.49
C ASN A 93 15.36 -10.03 -19.19
N ARG A 94 14.98 -11.29 -18.97
CA ARG A 94 15.59 -12.45 -19.65
C ARG A 94 15.29 -12.48 -21.14
N ALA A 95 14.09 -12.03 -21.52
CA ALA A 95 13.68 -11.96 -22.92
C ALA A 95 14.32 -10.78 -23.68
N GLY A 96 14.98 -9.84 -22.97
CA GLY A 96 15.57 -8.63 -23.58
C GLY A 96 14.52 -7.60 -24.04
N VAL A 97 13.29 -7.68 -23.54
CA VAL A 97 12.19 -6.77 -23.87
C VAL A 97 11.65 -6.08 -22.60
N PRO A 98 12.40 -5.11 -22.06
CA PRO A 98 12.00 -4.44 -20.84
C PRO A 98 10.68 -3.69 -21.03
N GLN A 99 9.76 -3.85 -20.07
CA GLN A 99 8.45 -3.20 -20.07
C GLN A 99 8.23 -2.33 -18.82
N CYS A 100 8.97 -2.60 -17.77
CA CYS A 100 8.77 -1.98 -16.46
C CYS A 100 9.64 -0.74 -16.32
N ASP A 101 9.02 0.40 -15.99
CA ASP A 101 9.71 1.64 -15.67
C ASP A 101 9.87 1.85 -14.16
N VAL A 102 8.84 1.46 -13.39
CA VAL A 102 8.90 1.50 -11.94
C VAL A 102 8.41 0.17 -11.37
N PHE A 103 9.25 -0.47 -10.56
CA PHE A 103 8.95 -1.72 -9.87
C PHE A 103 8.68 -1.46 -8.39
N ALA A 104 7.51 -1.89 -7.90
CA ALA A 104 7.07 -1.70 -6.52
C ALA A 104 6.61 -3.04 -5.91
N SER A 105 7.26 -3.46 -4.82
CA SER A 105 7.05 -4.75 -4.17
C SER A 105 7.06 -4.63 -2.66
N THR A 106 6.28 -5.47 -1.98
CA THR A 106 6.30 -5.61 -0.51
C THR A 106 7.36 -6.59 0.00
N ASP A 107 8.17 -7.15 -0.88
CA ASP A 107 9.27 -8.07 -0.53
C ASP A 107 10.64 -7.39 -0.74
N PHE A 108 11.34 -7.09 0.35
CA PHE A 108 12.66 -6.45 0.31
C PHE A 108 13.72 -7.29 -0.40
N GLY A 109 13.62 -8.62 -0.34
CA GLY A 109 14.56 -9.53 -0.99
C GLY A 109 14.67 -9.31 -2.50
N HIS A 110 13.59 -8.82 -3.13
CA HIS A 110 13.60 -8.47 -4.55
C HIS A 110 14.60 -7.34 -4.85
N TYR A 111 14.63 -6.30 -4.01
CA TYR A 111 15.52 -5.15 -4.23
C TYR A 111 16.97 -5.48 -3.95
N SER A 112 17.24 -6.24 -2.88
CA SER A 112 18.59 -6.72 -2.57
C SER A 112 19.15 -7.60 -3.68
N LEU A 113 18.34 -8.45 -4.28
CA LEU A 113 18.72 -9.27 -5.42
C LEU A 113 19.00 -8.39 -6.66
N LEU A 114 18.05 -7.53 -7.03
CA LEU A 114 18.20 -6.65 -8.21
C LEU A 114 19.41 -5.71 -8.08
N LYS A 115 19.65 -5.16 -6.87
CA LYS A 115 20.82 -4.30 -6.59
C LYS A 115 22.13 -5.08 -6.73
N ARG A 116 22.22 -6.28 -6.13
CA ARG A 116 23.40 -7.15 -6.24
C ARG A 116 23.70 -7.55 -7.69
N GLU A 117 22.66 -7.77 -8.50
CA GLU A 117 22.78 -8.06 -9.93
C GLU A 117 22.98 -6.83 -10.82
N ASN A 118 23.12 -5.63 -10.23
CA ASN A 118 23.30 -4.38 -10.95
C ASN A 118 22.14 -4.06 -11.93
N ARG A 119 20.90 -4.41 -11.55
CA ARG A 119 19.68 -4.28 -12.36
C ARG A 119 18.82 -3.07 -12.00
N LEU A 120 19.28 -2.22 -11.08
CA LEU A 120 18.58 -0.99 -10.68
C LEU A 120 19.34 0.26 -11.18
N LEU A 121 18.58 1.29 -11.53
CA LEU A 121 19.07 2.63 -11.76
C LEU A 121 19.24 3.32 -10.40
N GLN A 122 20.41 3.91 -10.17
CA GLN A 122 20.62 4.70 -8.97
C GLN A 122 19.93 6.06 -9.14
N TYR A 123 18.94 6.32 -8.31
CA TYR A 123 18.21 7.58 -8.28
C TYR A 123 17.62 7.82 -6.89
N ARG A 124 17.94 8.94 -6.26
CA ARG A 124 17.37 9.39 -5.00
C ARG A 124 16.45 10.58 -5.27
N PRO A 125 15.13 10.44 -5.04
CA PRO A 125 14.21 11.56 -5.18
C PRO A 125 14.55 12.69 -4.21
N GLU A 126 14.51 13.95 -4.69
CA GLU A 126 14.65 15.11 -3.81
C GLU A 126 13.48 15.21 -2.82
N ASN A 127 12.28 14.81 -3.25
CA ASN A 127 11.08 14.78 -2.42
C ASN A 127 11.11 13.73 -1.30
N ASP A 128 12.06 12.79 -1.28
CA ASP A 128 12.25 11.83 -0.18
C ASP A 128 12.35 12.54 1.19
N ALA A 129 12.87 13.76 1.21
CA ALA A 129 12.92 14.61 2.40
C ALA A 129 11.53 14.98 2.98
N GLN A 130 10.45 14.87 2.21
CA GLN A 130 9.08 15.16 2.63
C GLN A 130 8.41 13.99 3.34
N LEU A 131 8.99 12.78 3.29
CA LEU A 131 8.44 11.59 3.92
C LEU A 131 8.56 11.66 5.45
N ILE A 132 7.77 10.81 6.13
CA ILE A 132 7.93 10.52 7.56
C ILE A 132 9.41 10.13 7.81
N PRO A 133 10.10 10.68 8.84
CA PRO A 133 11.54 10.46 9.05
C PRO A 133 11.99 9.00 8.99
N ALA A 134 11.17 8.08 9.54
CA ALA A 134 11.48 6.64 9.53
C ALA A 134 11.48 5.99 8.12
N LEU A 135 10.97 6.69 7.11
CA LEU A 135 10.87 6.18 5.73
C LEU A 135 11.96 6.76 4.80
N ARG A 136 12.66 7.80 5.26
CA ARG A 136 13.68 8.50 4.45
C ARG A 136 14.93 7.66 4.29
N GLY A 137 15.53 7.71 3.11
CA GLY A 137 16.82 7.09 2.86
C GLY A 137 16.81 5.57 3.11
N SER A 138 15.75 4.88 2.76
CA SER A 138 15.58 3.43 2.97
C SER A 138 16.69 2.59 2.34
N ASP A 139 17.31 3.09 1.26
CA ASP A 139 18.58 2.58 0.72
C ASP A 139 19.66 3.66 0.82
N PRO A 140 20.74 3.45 1.60
CA PRO A 140 21.84 4.41 1.70
C PRO A 140 22.49 4.75 0.35
N ASP A 141 22.52 3.81 -0.58
CA ASP A 141 23.12 3.99 -1.90
C ASP A 141 22.13 4.60 -2.93
N GLY A 142 20.85 4.73 -2.59
CA GLY A 142 19.85 5.41 -3.42
C GLY A 142 19.38 4.63 -4.65
N TYR A 143 19.34 3.29 -4.61
CA TYR A 143 18.79 2.47 -5.69
C TYR A 143 17.28 2.21 -5.54
N TYR A 144 16.76 2.37 -4.34
CA TYR A 144 15.33 2.29 -4.06
C TYR A 144 14.93 3.22 -2.90
N HIS A 145 13.68 3.62 -2.85
CA HIS A 145 13.14 4.40 -1.74
C HIS A 145 11.75 3.91 -1.33
N THR A 146 11.37 4.14 -0.08
CA THR A 146 10.07 3.74 0.44
C THR A 146 8.96 4.58 -0.20
N SER A 147 7.96 3.91 -0.81
CA SER A 147 6.79 4.53 -1.41
C SER A 147 5.48 4.01 -0.83
N PHE A 148 5.58 3.09 0.12
CA PHE A 148 4.40 2.45 0.71
C PHE A 148 4.65 2.12 2.18
N MET A 149 3.66 2.43 3.01
CA MET A 149 3.51 1.90 4.35
C MET A 149 2.12 1.26 4.43
N GLY A 150 2.08 -0.04 4.68
CA GLY A 150 0.83 -0.77 4.86
C GLY A 150 0.71 -1.32 6.26
N LEU A 151 -0.45 -1.11 6.88
CA LEU A 151 -0.79 -1.74 8.15
C LEU A 151 -1.55 -3.03 7.89
N TYR A 152 -1.04 -4.12 8.43
CA TYR A 152 -1.67 -5.43 8.38
C TYR A 152 -2.08 -5.85 9.78
N LEU A 153 -3.35 -6.20 9.92
CA LEU A 153 -3.98 -6.45 11.20
C LEU A 153 -4.99 -7.61 11.08
N MET A 154 -5.85 -7.79 12.05
CA MET A 154 -6.98 -8.70 11.93
C MET A 154 -8.25 -7.91 11.58
N ALA A 155 -9.23 -8.60 11.01
CA ALA A 155 -10.56 -8.06 10.78
C ALA A 155 -11.61 -9.14 11.01
N TYR A 156 -12.85 -8.73 11.29
CA TYR A 156 -13.95 -9.65 11.46
C TYR A 156 -15.22 -9.15 10.78
N ASN A 157 -16.10 -10.10 10.45
CA ASN A 157 -17.44 -9.82 9.95
C ASN A 157 -18.39 -9.64 11.14
N THR A 158 -18.95 -8.44 11.27
CA THR A 158 -19.80 -8.05 12.42
C THR A 158 -21.16 -8.73 12.47
N THR A 159 -21.59 -9.40 11.39
CA THR A 159 -22.80 -10.22 11.39
C THR A 159 -22.56 -11.63 11.94
N LYS A 160 -21.28 -12.04 12.08
CA LYS A 160 -20.89 -13.38 12.53
C LYS A 160 -20.19 -13.39 13.89
N VAL A 161 -19.52 -12.30 14.23
CA VAL A 161 -18.74 -12.16 15.45
C VAL A 161 -19.10 -10.84 16.11
N SER A 162 -19.46 -10.87 17.37
CA SER A 162 -19.66 -9.66 18.17
C SER A 162 -18.31 -9.02 18.53
N GLU A 163 -18.30 -7.73 18.87
CA GLU A 163 -17.10 -7.02 19.30
C GLU A 163 -16.46 -7.65 20.56
N ALA A 164 -17.29 -8.16 21.47
CA ALA A 164 -16.83 -8.81 22.70
C ALA A 164 -16.13 -10.15 22.43
N GLU A 165 -16.53 -10.86 21.37
CA GLU A 165 -15.99 -12.17 20.99
C GLU A 165 -14.81 -12.06 20.03
N ALA A 166 -14.63 -10.90 19.37
CA ALA A 166 -13.57 -10.70 18.41
C ALA A 166 -12.17 -10.93 19.04
N PRO A 167 -11.23 -11.53 18.31
CA PRO A 167 -9.87 -11.74 18.82
C PRO A 167 -9.20 -10.39 19.12
N LYS A 168 -8.41 -10.33 20.18
CA LYS A 168 -7.67 -9.13 20.61
C LYS A 168 -6.17 -9.26 20.41
N LYS A 169 -5.69 -10.49 20.34
CA LYS A 169 -4.27 -10.85 20.20
C LYS A 169 -4.05 -11.72 18.97
N TRP A 170 -2.85 -11.67 18.41
CA TRP A 170 -2.47 -12.58 17.33
C TRP A 170 -2.62 -14.05 17.71
N THR A 171 -2.50 -14.38 19.01
CA THR A 171 -2.64 -15.75 19.51
C THR A 171 -4.08 -16.20 19.69
N ASP A 172 -5.05 -15.29 19.81
CA ASP A 172 -6.46 -15.65 20.06
C ASP A 172 -7.08 -16.45 18.89
N VAL A 173 -6.58 -16.21 17.64
CA VAL A 173 -7.02 -16.97 16.46
C VAL A 173 -6.59 -18.45 16.50
N LEU A 174 -5.76 -18.84 17.45
CA LEU A 174 -5.33 -20.23 17.65
C LEU A 174 -6.31 -21.04 18.52
N GLU A 175 -7.29 -20.39 19.12
CA GLU A 175 -8.34 -21.07 19.91
C GLU A 175 -9.21 -21.97 19.02
N PRO A 176 -9.60 -23.17 19.49
CA PRO A 176 -10.39 -24.13 18.72
C PRO A 176 -11.74 -23.61 18.21
N ARG A 177 -12.32 -22.58 18.89
CA ARG A 177 -13.58 -21.95 18.45
C ARG A 177 -13.52 -21.31 17.07
N TRP A 178 -12.32 -21.00 16.59
CA TRP A 178 -12.09 -20.41 15.26
C TRP A 178 -11.92 -21.44 14.15
N ARG A 179 -12.07 -22.72 14.45
CA ARG A 179 -11.97 -23.76 13.43
C ARG A 179 -12.95 -23.52 12.28
N ASP A 180 -12.44 -23.55 11.04
CA ASP A 180 -13.18 -23.26 9.80
C ASP A 180 -13.73 -21.81 9.70
N GLN A 181 -13.31 -20.90 10.60
CA GLN A 181 -13.78 -19.52 10.65
C GLN A 181 -12.75 -18.50 10.16
N LEU A 182 -11.53 -18.92 9.92
CA LEU A 182 -10.38 -18.06 9.61
C LEU A 182 -10.10 -17.96 8.12
N ALA A 183 -9.57 -16.80 7.69
CA ALA A 183 -8.97 -16.61 6.37
C ALA A 183 -7.62 -15.90 6.50
N VAL A 184 -6.64 -16.30 5.67
CA VAL A 184 -5.29 -15.73 5.63
C VAL A 184 -4.74 -15.78 4.20
N GLY A 185 -3.82 -14.88 3.84
CA GLY A 185 -3.12 -14.93 2.57
C GLY A 185 -1.99 -15.96 2.56
N HIS A 186 -1.35 -16.15 1.40
CA HIS A 186 -0.25 -17.11 1.21
C HIS A 186 1.10 -16.39 1.07
N PRO A 187 2.13 -16.73 1.88
CA PRO A 187 3.44 -16.07 1.86
C PRO A 187 4.21 -16.30 0.55
N GLY A 188 3.90 -17.37 -0.18
CA GLY A 188 4.50 -17.68 -1.48
C GLY A 188 4.07 -16.72 -2.61
N PHE A 189 2.97 -15.99 -2.44
CA PHE A 189 2.47 -15.02 -3.43
C PHE A 189 2.51 -13.58 -2.93
N SER A 190 2.27 -13.35 -1.63
CA SER A 190 2.24 -12.02 -1.01
C SER A 190 3.45 -11.77 -0.12
N GLY A 191 4.28 -10.79 -0.49
CA GLY A 191 5.42 -10.38 0.35
C GLY A 191 4.98 -9.90 1.73
N ALA A 192 3.85 -9.20 1.82
CA ALA A 192 3.31 -8.74 3.10
C ALA A 192 2.92 -9.90 4.03
N VAL A 193 2.33 -10.96 3.49
CA VAL A 193 2.03 -12.19 4.27
C VAL A 193 3.33 -12.90 4.65
N GLY A 194 4.34 -12.88 3.77
CA GLY A 194 5.68 -13.38 4.10
C GLY A 194 6.31 -12.64 5.28
N ILE A 195 6.25 -11.29 5.27
CA ILE A 195 6.74 -10.46 6.37
C ILE A 195 5.95 -10.71 7.66
N TRP A 196 4.63 -10.86 7.57
CA TRP A 196 3.80 -11.25 8.71
C TRP A 196 4.23 -12.61 9.29
N ALA A 197 4.45 -13.60 8.44
CA ALA A 197 4.86 -14.91 8.87
C ALA A 197 6.24 -14.89 9.56
N VAL A 198 7.20 -14.12 9.05
CA VAL A 198 8.50 -13.90 9.69
C VAL A 198 8.32 -13.27 11.07
N GLN A 199 7.46 -12.25 11.19
CA GLN A 199 7.22 -11.57 12.48
C GLN A 199 6.54 -12.49 13.49
N MET A 200 5.53 -13.26 13.08
CA MET A 200 4.86 -14.21 13.97
C MET A 200 5.81 -15.34 14.42
N ARG A 201 6.63 -15.85 13.51
CA ARG A 201 7.68 -16.83 13.84
C ARG A 201 8.68 -16.26 14.86
N LYS A 202 9.08 -14.99 14.71
CA LYS A 202 9.96 -14.31 15.66
C LYS A 202 9.35 -14.19 17.05
N MET A 203 8.05 -13.91 17.14
CA MET A 203 7.33 -13.71 18.40
C MET A 203 6.95 -15.02 19.09
N TYR A 204 6.55 -16.02 18.34
CA TYR A 204 5.87 -17.22 18.87
C TYR A 204 6.49 -18.55 18.41
N GLY A 205 7.52 -18.53 17.59
CA GLY A 205 8.06 -19.74 16.96
C GLY A 205 7.15 -20.29 15.85
N TRP A 206 7.57 -21.38 15.20
CA TRP A 206 6.79 -22.01 14.14
C TRP A 206 5.54 -22.75 14.64
N ASP A 207 5.49 -23.10 15.94
CA ASP A 207 4.31 -23.71 16.58
C ASP A 207 3.04 -22.88 16.40
N TYR A 208 3.16 -21.54 16.28
CA TYR A 208 2.05 -20.67 15.95
C TYR A 208 1.31 -21.14 14.69
N PHE A 209 2.03 -21.45 13.63
CA PHE A 209 1.46 -21.88 12.35
C PHE A 209 0.95 -23.31 12.38
N THR A 210 1.64 -24.20 13.09
CA THR A 210 1.16 -25.58 13.32
C THR A 210 -0.18 -25.59 14.08
N ARG A 211 -0.34 -24.69 15.02
CA ARG A 211 -1.62 -24.51 15.74
C ARG A 211 -2.68 -23.82 14.86
N LEU A 212 -2.28 -22.85 14.05
CA LEU A 212 -3.17 -22.17 13.11
C LEU A 212 -3.74 -23.15 12.07
N GLU A 213 -2.92 -24.05 11.56
CA GLU A 213 -3.32 -25.10 10.60
C GLU A 213 -4.45 -25.97 11.17
N ARG A 214 -4.43 -26.33 12.46
CA ARG A 214 -5.48 -27.13 13.12
C ARG A 214 -6.86 -26.45 13.05
N ASN A 215 -6.89 -25.11 12.91
CA ASN A 215 -8.11 -24.34 12.71
C ASN A 215 -8.54 -24.28 11.24
N ARG A 216 -7.82 -24.94 10.32
CA ARG A 216 -8.16 -25.07 8.89
C ARG A 216 -8.51 -23.72 8.25
N PRO A 217 -7.62 -22.72 8.28
CA PRO A 217 -7.91 -21.42 7.68
C PRO A 217 -8.10 -21.56 6.17
N GLN A 218 -8.99 -20.76 5.59
CA GLN A 218 -9.05 -20.58 4.15
C GLN A 218 -7.82 -19.77 3.71
N ILE A 219 -7.01 -20.32 2.82
CA ILE A 219 -5.78 -19.68 2.36
C ILE A 219 -5.99 -19.10 0.95
N GLY A 220 -5.98 -17.77 0.87
CA GLY A 220 -6.04 -17.03 -0.39
C GLY A 220 -4.65 -16.77 -0.95
N ARG A 221 -4.53 -16.36 -2.22
CA ARG A 221 -3.24 -16.03 -2.84
C ARG A 221 -2.66 -14.72 -2.32
N SER A 222 -3.49 -13.71 -2.10
CA SER A 222 -3.07 -12.37 -1.65
C SER A 222 -3.54 -12.09 -0.22
N SER A 223 -2.98 -11.05 0.40
CA SER A 223 -3.48 -10.54 1.68
C SER A 223 -4.88 -9.90 1.59
N MET A 224 -5.37 -9.65 0.38
CA MET A 224 -6.70 -9.05 0.14
C MET A 224 -7.80 -10.09 0.02
N ASP A 225 -7.47 -11.34 -0.36
CA ASP A 225 -8.45 -12.41 -0.55
C ASP A 225 -9.25 -12.72 0.74
N PRO A 226 -8.65 -12.70 1.95
CA PRO A 226 -9.39 -12.84 3.18
C PRO A 226 -10.51 -11.79 3.35
N VAL A 227 -10.28 -10.52 2.93
CA VAL A 227 -11.31 -9.47 2.98
C VAL A 227 -12.49 -9.83 2.07
N THR A 228 -12.22 -10.39 0.90
CA THR A 228 -13.26 -10.88 -0.02
C THR A 228 -14.07 -12.01 0.61
N GLY A 229 -13.42 -12.99 1.23
CA GLY A 229 -14.07 -14.09 1.92
C GLY A 229 -14.92 -13.62 3.12
N LEU A 230 -14.45 -12.61 3.85
CA LEU A 230 -15.23 -11.97 4.93
C LEU A 230 -16.45 -11.24 4.38
N ASN A 231 -16.34 -10.50 3.28
CA ASN A 231 -17.47 -9.81 2.63
C ASN A 231 -18.55 -10.81 2.17
N ALA A 232 -18.12 -11.92 1.59
CA ALA A 232 -19.02 -13.00 1.16
C ALA A 232 -19.63 -13.79 2.33
N GLY A 233 -19.15 -13.55 3.56
CA GLY A 233 -19.58 -14.32 4.72
C GLY A 233 -19.07 -15.76 4.75
N GLU A 234 -18.07 -16.11 3.96
CA GLU A 234 -17.46 -17.44 3.94
C GLU A 234 -16.64 -17.72 5.20
N ARG A 235 -16.02 -16.70 5.75
CA ARG A 235 -15.23 -16.75 7.00
C ARG A 235 -15.62 -15.61 7.92
N SER A 236 -15.27 -15.75 9.19
CA SER A 236 -15.65 -14.81 10.25
C SER A 236 -14.50 -13.85 10.61
N VAL A 237 -13.24 -14.32 10.55
CA VAL A 237 -12.04 -13.55 10.91
C VAL A 237 -10.99 -13.66 9.83
N GLY A 238 -10.47 -12.52 9.41
CA GLY A 238 -9.32 -12.39 8.51
C GLY A 238 -8.04 -12.06 9.28
N ILE A 239 -6.95 -12.74 8.93
CA ILE A 239 -5.64 -12.61 9.57
C ILE A 239 -4.67 -11.95 8.58
N ALA A 240 -3.86 -11.01 9.06
CA ALA A 240 -2.89 -10.26 8.24
C ALA A 240 -3.54 -9.59 7.02
N VAL A 241 -4.71 -8.99 7.22
CA VAL A 241 -5.44 -8.24 6.18
C VAL A 241 -4.99 -6.79 6.13
N PRO A 242 -4.96 -6.15 4.95
CA PRO A 242 -4.64 -4.73 4.84
C PRO A 242 -5.72 -3.86 5.49
N SER A 243 -5.33 -2.92 6.36
CA SER A 243 -6.24 -1.93 6.97
C SER A 243 -7.03 -1.19 5.91
N ALA A 244 -6.35 -0.66 4.91
CA ALA A 244 -6.94 0.13 3.83
C ALA A 244 -8.06 -0.60 3.08
N THR A 245 -7.82 -1.83 2.63
CA THR A 245 -8.83 -2.62 1.91
C THR A 245 -10.03 -2.94 2.79
N THR A 246 -9.81 -3.22 4.07
CA THR A 246 -10.88 -3.52 5.03
C THR A 246 -11.71 -2.27 5.33
N LEU A 247 -11.09 -1.13 5.59
CA LEU A 247 -11.80 0.14 5.85
C LEU A 247 -12.58 0.61 4.63
N LEU A 248 -11.99 0.54 3.44
CA LEU A 248 -12.68 0.87 2.19
C LEU A 248 -13.91 -0.03 1.98
N SER A 249 -13.77 -1.32 2.28
CA SER A 249 -14.88 -2.28 2.22
C SER A 249 -15.99 -1.95 3.21
N ALA A 250 -15.63 -1.62 4.45
CA ALA A 250 -16.58 -1.21 5.49
C ALA A 250 -17.31 0.09 5.11
N GLN A 251 -16.61 1.07 4.54
CA GLN A 251 -17.23 2.31 4.05
C GLN A 251 -18.27 2.05 2.96
N ARG A 252 -18.08 1.00 2.16
CA ARG A 252 -19.03 0.57 1.10
C ARG A 252 -20.22 -0.21 1.64
N GLY A 253 -20.36 -0.31 2.97
CA GLY A 253 -21.48 -0.97 3.64
C GLY A 253 -21.29 -2.45 3.93
N ASN A 254 -20.10 -3.02 3.66
CA ASN A 254 -19.82 -4.38 4.09
C ASN A 254 -19.63 -4.45 5.62
N PRO A 255 -20.14 -5.51 6.28
CA PRO A 255 -20.14 -5.60 7.74
C PRO A 255 -18.78 -6.01 8.29
N LEU A 256 -17.74 -5.20 8.05
CA LEU A 256 -16.37 -5.46 8.49
C LEU A 256 -15.91 -4.46 9.55
N ARG A 257 -15.12 -4.94 10.51
CA ARG A 257 -14.34 -4.10 11.42
C ARG A 257 -12.91 -4.60 11.51
N ILE A 258 -11.98 -3.64 11.63
CA ILE A 258 -10.56 -3.92 11.90
C ILE A 258 -10.33 -4.12 13.40
N ILE A 259 -9.32 -4.92 13.70
CA ILE A 259 -8.86 -5.21 15.05
C ILE A 259 -7.39 -4.80 15.13
N TYR A 260 -7.06 -3.93 16.08
CA TYR A 260 -5.68 -3.58 16.43
C TYR A 260 -5.19 -4.56 17.49
N PRO A 261 -4.31 -5.53 17.15
CA PRO A 261 -3.82 -6.51 18.11
C PRO A 261 -3.06 -5.83 19.26
N GLU A 262 -3.25 -6.33 20.48
CA GLU A 262 -2.60 -5.77 21.69
C GLU A 262 -1.07 -5.80 21.62
N GLU A 263 -0.50 -6.81 20.96
CA GLU A 263 0.95 -6.95 20.78
C GLU A 263 1.51 -5.93 19.78
N GLY A 264 0.66 -5.43 18.90
CA GLY A 264 0.97 -4.44 17.87
C GLY A 264 0.48 -4.83 16.48
N VAL A 265 0.40 -3.85 15.62
CA VAL A 265 0.01 -3.97 14.21
C VAL A 265 1.24 -4.21 13.35
N LEU A 266 1.18 -5.18 12.46
CA LEU A 266 2.27 -5.37 11.50
C LEU A 266 2.34 -4.18 10.54
N ALA A 267 3.47 -3.51 10.49
CA ALA A 267 3.79 -2.52 9.46
C ALA A 267 4.64 -3.15 8.36
N THR A 268 4.27 -2.93 7.12
CA THR A 268 5.09 -3.26 5.95
C THR A 268 5.55 -1.96 5.32
N LEU A 269 6.83 -1.68 5.44
CA LEU A 269 7.49 -0.58 4.76
C LEU A 269 8.03 -1.12 3.44
N SER A 270 7.58 -0.59 2.32
CA SER A 270 7.91 -1.19 1.03
C SER A 270 8.45 -0.16 0.06
N PRO A 271 9.61 -0.46 -0.54
CA PRO A 271 10.21 0.43 -1.51
C PRO A 271 9.66 0.24 -2.92
N GLN A 272 10.05 1.18 -3.78
CA GLN A 272 10.01 1.07 -5.22
C GLN A 272 11.37 1.44 -5.82
N ALA A 273 11.62 1.01 -7.04
CA ALA A 273 12.88 1.21 -7.75
C ALA A 273 12.66 1.36 -9.25
N ILE A 274 13.61 1.98 -9.92
CA ILE A 274 13.67 2.05 -11.40
C ILE A 274 14.57 0.92 -11.88
N PRO A 275 14.10 -0.02 -12.72
CA PRO A 275 14.99 -0.96 -13.39
C PRO A 275 16.03 -0.24 -14.23
N ARG A 276 17.27 -0.75 -14.29
CA ARG A 276 18.37 -0.11 -15.03
C ARG A 276 18.06 0.09 -16.51
N ASN A 277 17.30 -0.80 -17.10
CA ASN A 277 16.88 -0.80 -18.51
C ASN A 277 15.46 -0.30 -18.71
N ALA A 278 14.93 0.52 -17.79
CA ALA A 278 13.60 1.12 -17.91
C ALA A 278 13.46 1.84 -19.25
N PRO A 279 12.39 1.57 -20.03
CA PRO A 279 12.16 2.22 -21.32
C PRO A 279 11.98 3.74 -21.22
N HIS A 280 11.38 4.22 -20.11
CA HIS A 280 11.02 5.63 -19.90
C HIS A 280 11.63 6.17 -18.60
N PRO A 281 12.98 6.34 -18.54
CA PRO A 281 13.68 6.63 -17.28
C PRO A 281 13.38 8.01 -16.68
N ASN A 282 13.00 9.01 -17.49
CA ASN A 282 12.66 10.33 -16.98
C ASN A 282 11.23 10.35 -16.40
N ALA A 283 10.30 9.67 -17.04
CA ALA A 283 8.95 9.47 -16.51
C ALA A 283 8.97 8.64 -15.22
N ALA A 284 9.86 7.63 -15.15
CA ALA A 284 10.09 6.86 -13.94
C ALA A 284 10.63 7.74 -12.80
N LYS A 285 11.65 8.56 -13.04
CA LYS A 285 12.19 9.49 -12.03
C LYS A 285 11.12 10.47 -11.54
N LEU A 286 10.35 11.04 -12.46
CA LEU A 286 9.25 11.95 -12.11
C LEU A 286 8.20 11.25 -11.25
N PHE A 287 7.86 9.98 -11.54
CA PHE A 287 6.95 9.18 -10.73
C PHE A 287 7.54 8.89 -9.33
N MET A 288 8.84 8.65 -9.23
CA MET A 288 9.53 8.49 -7.94
C MET A 288 9.44 9.77 -7.09
N GLU A 289 9.61 10.96 -7.69
CA GLU A 289 9.39 12.26 -7.00
C GLU A 289 7.94 12.39 -6.52
N TYR A 290 6.99 12.12 -7.40
CA TYR A 290 5.56 12.24 -7.10
C TYR A 290 5.14 11.41 -5.89
N THR A 291 5.60 10.17 -5.80
CA THR A 291 5.19 9.25 -4.71
C THR A 291 5.67 9.68 -3.32
N ALA A 292 6.59 10.64 -3.20
CA ALA A 292 7.00 11.23 -1.93
C ALA A 292 6.22 12.52 -1.57
N THR A 293 5.36 13.03 -2.45
CA THR A 293 4.65 14.31 -2.26
C THR A 293 3.41 14.20 -1.38
N THR A 294 2.97 15.33 -0.86
CA THR A 294 1.66 15.51 -0.20
C THR A 294 0.50 15.16 -1.16
N ALA A 295 0.63 15.51 -2.45
CA ALA A 295 -0.39 15.21 -3.46
C ALA A 295 -0.64 13.71 -3.58
N PHE A 296 0.42 12.91 -3.67
CA PHE A 296 0.31 11.44 -3.66
C PHE A 296 -0.33 10.93 -2.37
N SER A 297 0.16 11.37 -1.20
CA SER A 297 -0.38 10.95 0.09
C SER A 297 -1.86 11.31 0.26
N THR A 298 -2.31 12.45 -0.30
CA THR A 298 -3.71 12.83 -0.32
C THR A 298 -4.55 11.85 -1.15
N VAL A 299 -4.07 11.47 -2.32
CA VAL A 299 -4.77 10.49 -3.18
C VAL A 299 -4.94 9.14 -2.48
N ILE A 300 -3.87 8.58 -1.96
CA ILE A 300 -3.93 7.25 -1.31
C ILE A 300 -4.80 7.28 -0.05
N ARG A 301 -4.82 8.40 0.69
CA ARG A 301 -5.68 8.60 1.85
C ARG A 301 -7.17 8.54 1.49
N THR A 302 -7.59 9.07 0.34
CA THR A 302 -9.00 9.00 -0.08
C THR A 302 -9.48 7.55 -0.28
N LEU A 303 -8.54 6.63 -0.45
CA LEU A 303 -8.77 5.19 -0.58
C LEU A 303 -8.29 4.41 0.67
N PHE A 304 -8.30 5.09 1.82
CA PHE A 304 -8.02 4.53 3.15
C PHE A 304 -6.61 4.00 3.35
N ASN A 305 -5.67 4.29 2.45
CA ASN A 305 -4.26 3.95 2.69
C ASN A 305 -3.60 4.98 3.61
N ASP A 306 -2.67 4.50 4.42
CA ASP A 306 -1.96 5.35 5.37
C ASP A 306 -0.98 6.28 4.63
N PRO A 307 -1.07 7.63 4.84
CA PRO A 307 -0.17 8.58 4.22
C PRO A 307 1.28 8.37 4.66
N ILE A 308 2.21 8.49 3.73
CA ILE A 308 3.65 8.44 4.02
C ILE A 308 4.29 9.84 4.14
N ASN A 309 3.51 10.88 3.84
CA ASN A 309 3.89 12.27 4.06
C ASN A 309 3.19 12.78 5.34
N PRO A 310 3.93 13.33 6.32
CA PRO A 310 3.39 13.72 7.63
C PRO A 310 2.45 14.92 7.59
N ALA A 311 2.38 15.65 6.47
CA ALA A 311 1.45 16.77 6.28
C ALA A 311 0.02 16.33 5.94
N VAL A 312 -0.22 15.02 5.80
CA VAL A 312 -1.55 14.46 5.48
C VAL A 312 -2.03 13.59 6.63
N ASP A 313 -3.21 13.91 7.14
CA ASP A 313 -3.85 13.17 8.23
C ASP A 313 -4.16 11.71 7.86
N PRO A 314 -4.25 10.78 8.83
CA PRO A 314 -4.66 9.42 8.58
C PRO A 314 -6.08 9.33 7.99
N PRO A 315 -6.43 8.22 7.33
CA PRO A 315 -7.78 8.05 6.78
C PRO A 315 -8.83 7.88 7.89
N PRO A 316 -10.11 8.20 7.60
CA PRO A 316 -11.21 8.01 8.54
C PRO A 316 -11.31 6.56 9.03
N GLY A 317 -11.53 6.36 10.33
CA GLY A 317 -11.63 5.03 10.94
C GLY A 317 -10.29 4.37 11.26
N SER A 318 -9.17 4.96 10.84
CA SER A 318 -7.83 4.59 11.26
C SER A 318 -7.47 5.31 12.57
N ARG A 319 -6.64 4.67 13.39
CA ARG A 319 -6.03 5.34 14.55
C ARG A 319 -4.87 6.22 14.08
N PRO A 320 -4.63 7.37 14.75
CA PRO A 320 -3.40 8.13 14.52
C PRO A 320 -2.17 7.24 14.70
N MET A 321 -1.18 7.39 13.83
CA MET A 321 0.02 6.55 13.84
C MET A 321 0.79 6.63 15.17
N SER A 322 0.69 7.75 15.88
CA SER A 322 1.26 7.95 17.22
C SER A 322 0.62 7.05 18.30
N GLU A 323 -0.59 6.55 18.06
CA GLU A 323 -1.33 5.68 18.97
C GLU A 323 -1.23 4.19 18.58
N VAL A 324 -0.58 3.87 17.46
CA VAL A 324 -0.46 2.52 16.95
C VAL A 324 0.90 1.94 17.30
N LYS A 325 0.92 0.89 18.11
CA LYS A 325 2.13 0.11 18.34
C LYS A 325 2.44 -0.70 17.09
N LEU A 326 3.53 -0.38 16.43
CA LEU A 326 3.98 -1.10 15.23
C LEU A 326 4.91 -2.25 15.60
N ILE A 327 4.75 -3.37 14.91
CA ILE A 327 5.68 -4.50 14.90
C ILE A 327 6.10 -4.79 13.47
N TYR A 328 7.37 -5.08 13.26
CA TYR A 328 7.91 -5.47 11.96
C TYR A 328 9.28 -6.13 12.14
N PRO A 329 9.65 -7.07 11.27
CA PRO A 329 11.02 -7.57 11.24
C PRO A 329 11.94 -6.51 10.65
N THR A 330 13.20 -6.52 11.01
CA THR A 330 14.21 -5.75 10.28
C THR A 330 14.29 -6.20 8.82
N GLN A 331 14.83 -5.35 7.95
CA GLN A 331 15.04 -5.71 6.53
C GLN A 331 15.83 -7.02 6.40
N ALA A 332 16.93 -7.17 7.14
CA ALA A 332 17.76 -8.38 7.11
C ALA A 332 17.01 -9.63 7.61
N GLU A 333 16.12 -9.50 8.60
CA GLU A 333 15.25 -10.59 9.05
C GLU A 333 14.22 -10.96 7.99
N ALA A 334 13.63 -9.97 7.32
CA ALA A 334 12.66 -10.20 6.25
C ALA A 334 13.31 -10.88 5.04
N GLU A 335 14.47 -10.39 4.58
CA GLU A 335 15.21 -10.95 3.44
C GLU A 335 15.58 -12.43 3.63
N ARG A 336 16.06 -12.78 4.82
CA ARG A 336 16.40 -14.18 5.15
C ARG A 336 15.18 -15.01 5.47
N GLY A 337 14.24 -14.45 6.22
CA GLY A 337 13.11 -15.19 6.77
C GLY A 337 12.01 -15.49 5.75
N VAL A 338 11.76 -14.62 4.75
CA VAL A 338 10.67 -14.84 3.80
C VAL A 338 10.86 -16.12 2.97
N PRO A 339 12.04 -16.46 2.41
CA PRO A 339 12.25 -17.76 1.76
C PRO A 339 12.00 -18.93 2.71
N GLU A 340 12.53 -18.88 3.93
CA GLU A 340 12.37 -19.97 4.93
C GLU A 340 10.90 -20.19 5.31
N VAL A 341 10.13 -19.11 5.58
CA VAL A 341 8.72 -19.26 5.95
C VAL A 341 7.87 -19.79 4.82
N ARG A 342 8.24 -19.57 3.55
CA ARG A 342 7.55 -20.18 2.39
C ARG A 342 7.70 -21.70 2.36
N GLU A 343 8.88 -22.20 2.62
CA GLU A 343 9.13 -23.66 2.67
C GLU A 343 8.39 -24.28 3.85
N LEU A 344 8.55 -23.71 5.04
CA LEU A 344 7.86 -24.19 6.24
C LEU A 344 6.32 -24.10 6.10
N TRP A 345 5.82 -23.09 5.39
CA TRP A 345 4.39 -22.95 5.11
C TRP A 345 3.88 -24.10 4.23
N ARG A 346 4.58 -24.38 3.13
CA ARG A 346 4.25 -25.49 2.25
C ARG A 346 4.22 -26.81 3.02
N ASP A 347 5.22 -27.05 3.88
CA ASP A 347 5.33 -28.28 4.66
C ASP A 347 4.22 -28.39 5.72
N THR A 348 3.71 -27.25 6.25
CA THR A 348 2.68 -27.22 7.28
C THR A 348 1.26 -27.28 6.69
N PHE A 349 1.00 -26.51 5.63
CA PHE A 349 -0.35 -26.36 5.04
C PHE A 349 -0.56 -27.20 3.77
N GLY A 350 0.49 -27.82 3.23
CA GLY A 350 0.40 -28.66 2.03
C GLY A 350 0.25 -27.91 0.70
N ILE A 351 0.50 -26.61 0.69
CA ILE A 351 0.30 -25.75 -0.48
C ILE A 351 1.43 -24.76 -0.68
#